data_72b67085170086cd7deae4b74773f9d9
#
_entry.id   72b67085170086cd7deae4b74773f9d9
#
_cell.length_a   1.000
_cell.length_b   1.000
_cell.length_c   1.000
_cell.angle_alpha   90.00
_cell.angle_beta   90.00
_cell.angle_gamma   90.00
#
_symmetry.space_group_name_H-M   'P 1'
#
loop_
_entity.id
_entity.type
_entity.pdbx_description
1 polymer ?
#
loop_
_entity_poly.entity_id
_entity_poly.type
_entity_poly.pdbx_seq_one_letter_code
_entity_poly.pdbx_strand_id
1 'polypeptide(L)'
;MVQNNVLPIRQNTKPARKVAKAKPVTARMLRRIKLQHSAAVLIGLIAAAMTTVSLSHIAGGVESLTHGAVPGWQAWMVSLGLDANYIAMEMAGVVAAMQHVRDRLHRLTRLGIPAVMGFSMALNALEFAAGATNAYELAAGIAMGVILPALVFLTFRVAAVLADV
;
A
#
# COMPACT_ATOMS: atom_id res chain seq x y z
N MET A 1 56.26 46.45 22.48
CA MET A 1 56.47 44.99 22.31
C MET A 1 55.19 44.29 22.76
N VAL A 2 54.37 43.82 21.85
CA VAL A 2 53.13 43.11 22.15
C VAL A 2 53.41 41.60 21.98
N GLN A 3 53.40 40.86 23.06
CA GLN A 3 53.53 39.39 23.01
C GLN A 3 52.22 38.78 22.57
N ASN A 4 52.20 38.21 21.39
CA ASN A 4 51.09 37.37 20.91
C ASN A 4 51.12 36.00 21.56
N ASN A 5 50.31 35.79 22.59
CA ASN A 5 50.07 34.47 23.17
C ASN A 5 49.14 33.67 22.25
N VAL A 6 49.71 32.89 21.37
CA VAL A 6 48.96 31.90 20.54
C VAL A 6 48.75 30.65 21.42
N LEU A 7 47.52 30.47 21.89
CA LEU A 7 47.12 29.23 22.58
C LEU A 7 47.08 28.04 21.57
N PRO A 8 47.68 26.90 21.93
CA PRO A 8 47.69 25.73 21.06
C PRO A 8 46.25 25.17 20.90
N ILE A 9 45.79 25.09 19.66
CA ILE A 9 44.52 24.45 19.32
C ILE A 9 44.61 22.96 19.67
N ARG A 10 43.94 22.56 20.74
CA ARG A 10 43.81 21.17 21.17
C ARG A 10 43.03 20.40 20.12
N GLN A 11 43.73 19.68 19.21
CA GLN A 11 43.11 18.77 18.25
C GLN A 11 42.42 17.62 19.03
N ASN A 12 41.12 17.72 19.15
CA ASN A 12 40.28 16.69 19.75
C ASN A 12 40.09 15.54 18.74
N THR A 13 41.14 14.71 18.59
CA THR A 13 41.06 13.49 17.75
C THR A 13 40.16 12.48 18.47
N LYS A 14 38.85 12.54 18.15
CA LYS A 14 37.92 11.48 18.55
C LYS A 14 38.46 10.13 18.05
N PRO A 15 38.61 9.11 18.90
CA PRO A 15 39.09 7.82 18.47
C PRO A 15 38.18 7.27 17.36
N ALA A 16 38.79 6.84 16.27
CA ALA A 16 38.09 6.26 15.16
C ALA A 16 37.19 5.12 15.68
N ARG A 17 35.86 5.31 15.53
CA ARG A 17 34.86 4.34 15.93
C ARG A 17 35.14 3.06 15.15
N LYS A 18 35.62 2.00 15.81
CA LYS A 18 35.87 0.70 15.22
C LYS A 18 34.59 0.25 14.54
N VAL A 19 34.57 0.25 13.20
CA VAL A 19 33.46 -0.27 12.41
C VAL A 19 33.36 -1.75 12.78
N ALA A 20 32.29 -2.10 13.50
CA ALA A 20 32.02 -3.49 13.85
C ALA A 20 31.91 -4.29 12.54
N LYS A 21 32.79 -5.29 12.35
CA LYS A 21 32.74 -6.19 11.18
C LYS A 21 31.35 -6.83 11.17
N ALA A 22 30.60 -6.61 10.09
CA ALA A 22 29.29 -7.23 9.89
C ALA A 22 29.41 -8.75 10.06
N LYS A 23 28.58 -9.33 10.92
CA LYS A 23 28.57 -10.80 11.11
C LYS A 23 28.24 -11.47 9.77
N PRO A 24 28.96 -12.54 9.38
CA PRO A 24 28.68 -13.23 8.13
C PRO A 24 27.24 -13.75 8.13
N VAL A 25 26.52 -13.47 7.04
CA VAL A 25 25.14 -13.93 6.86
C VAL A 25 25.15 -15.46 6.78
N THR A 26 24.49 -16.13 7.71
CA THR A 26 24.44 -17.60 7.74
C THR A 26 23.56 -18.14 6.62
N ALA A 27 23.85 -19.35 6.11
CA ALA A 27 23.04 -20.01 5.07
C ALA A 27 21.56 -20.13 5.46
N ARG A 28 21.26 -20.28 6.75
CA ARG A 28 19.87 -20.27 7.28
C ARG A 28 19.18 -18.92 7.10
N MET A 29 19.90 -17.81 7.27
CA MET A 29 19.37 -16.46 7.11
C MET A 29 19.06 -16.16 5.63
N LEU A 30 19.97 -16.54 4.72
CA LEU A 30 19.75 -16.44 3.27
C LEU A 30 18.53 -17.25 2.81
N ARG A 31 18.34 -18.46 3.35
CA ARG A 31 17.16 -19.28 3.03
C ARG A 31 15.86 -18.62 3.52
N ARG A 32 15.86 -18.00 4.72
CA ARG A 32 14.69 -17.27 5.23
C ARG A 32 14.34 -16.07 4.36
N ILE A 33 15.33 -15.26 3.99
CA ILE A 33 15.14 -14.11 3.10
C ILE A 33 14.55 -14.54 1.76
N LYS A 34 15.07 -15.60 1.14
CA LYS A 34 14.52 -16.13 -0.12
C LYS A 34 13.06 -16.60 0.04
N LEU A 35 12.74 -17.30 1.12
CA LEU A 35 11.36 -17.74 1.39
C LEU A 35 10.42 -16.55 1.60
N GLN A 36 10.85 -15.51 2.31
CA GLN A 36 10.06 -14.28 2.51
C GLN A 36 9.79 -13.56 1.19
N HIS A 37 10.81 -13.40 0.34
CA HIS A 37 10.63 -12.79 -0.99
C HIS A 37 9.69 -13.62 -1.87
N SER A 38 9.82 -14.95 -1.87
CA SER A 38 8.91 -15.82 -2.63
C SER A 38 7.47 -15.71 -2.12
N ALA A 39 7.28 -15.63 -0.80
CA ALA A 39 5.96 -15.42 -0.20
C ALA A 39 5.40 -14.04 -0.55
N ALA A 40 6.21 -12.98 -0.49
CA ALA A 40 5.80 -11.63 -0.89
C ALA A 40 5.33 -11.57 -2.34
N VAL A 41 6.07 -12.20 -3.27
CA VAL A 41 5.71 -12.28 -4.69
C VAL A 41 4.38 -13.04 -4.87
N LEU A 42 4.23 -14.19 -4.22
CA LEU A 42 3.00 -14.98 -4.32
C LEU A 42 1.78 -14.22 -3.80
N ILE A 43 1.90 -13.60 -2.63
CA ILE A 43 0.83 -12.79 -2.03
C ILE A 43 0.54 -11.57 -2.91
N GLY A 44 1.56 -10.94 -3.49
CA GLY A 44 1.40 -9.84 -4.44
C GLY A 44 0.64 -10.23 -5.70
N LEU A 45 0.91 -11.43 -6.25
CA LEU A 45 0.17 -11.98 -7.40
C LEU A 45 -1.30 -12.26 -7.06
N ILE A 46 -1.57 -12.82 -5.88
CA ILE A 46 -2.94 -13.02 -5.40
C ILE A 46 -3.66 -11.67 -5.26
N ALA A 47 -3.01 -10.69 -4.66
CA ALA A 47 -3.57 -9.35 -4.53
C ALA A 47 -3.87 -8.72 -5.90
N ALA A 48 -2.97 -8.84 -6.87
CA ALA A 48 -3.18 -8.34 -8.23
C ALA A 48 -4.37 -9.03 -8.93
N ALA A 49 -4.51 -10.35 -8.78
CA ALA A 49 -5.65 -11.09 -9.31
C ALA A 49 -6.98 -10.63 -8.67
N MET A 50 -7.00 -10.45 -7.35
CA MET A 50 -8.18 -9.94 -6.63
C MET A 50 -8.52 -8.51 -7.03
N THR A 51 -7.50 -7.66 -7.26
CA THR A 51 -7.69 -6.29 -7.77
C THR A 51 -8.37 -6.32 -9.14
N THR A 52 -7.98 -7.22 -10.04
CA THR A 52 -8.60 -7.33 -11.36
C THR A 52 -10.10 -7.64 -11.25
N VAL A 53 -10.49 -8.51 -10.32
CA VAL A 53 -11.91 -8.80 -10.04
C VAL A 53 -12.60 -7.56 -9.44
N SER A 54 -11.98 -6.88 -8.48
CA SER A 54 -12.51 -5.65 -7.87
C SER A 54 -12.74 -4.56 -8.92
N LEU A 55 -11.79 -4.37 -9.86
CA LEU A 55 -11.88 -3.39 -10.93
C LEU A 55 -13.15 -3.56 -11.77
N SER A 56 -13.50 -4.80 -12.13
CA SER A 56 -14.71 -5.07 -12.92
C SER A 56 -15.98 -4.70 -12.17
N HIS A 57 -16.04 -4.99 -10.87
CA HIS A 57 -17.20 -4.65 -10.04
C HIS A 57 -17.29 -3.14 -9.74
N ILE A 58 -16.15 -2.46 -9.55
CA ILE A 58 -16.16 -0.99 -9.40
C ILE A 58 -16.67 -0.35 -10.70
N ALA A 59 -16.24 -0.83 -11.87
CA ALA A 59 -16.71 -0.31 -13.15
C ALA A 59 -18.22 -0.52 -13.32
N GLY A 60 -18.74 -1.72 -13.02
CA GLY A 60 -20.18 -1.99 -13.02
C GLY A 60 -20.93 -1.12 -12.01
N GLY A 61 -20.37 -0.91 -10.80
CA GLY A 61 -20.96 -0.01 -9.81
C GLY A 61 -21.03 1.44 -10.28
N VAL A 62 -20.04 1.93 -11.02
CA VAL A 62 -20.08 3.27 -11.66
C VAL A 62 -21.17 3.32 -12.73
N GLU A 63 -21.29 2.30 -13.59
CA GLU A 63 -22.34 2.24 -14.60
C GLU A 63 -23.73 2.19 -13.97
N SER A 64 -23.92 1.39 -12.92
CA SER A 64 -25.17 1.31 -12.15
C SER A 64 -25.52 2.65 -11.49
N LEU A 65 -24.56 3.31 -10.86
CA LEU A 65 -24.75 4.61 -10.20
C LEU A 65 -25.14 5.71 -11.19
N THR A 66 -24.58 5.67 -12.38
CA THR A 66 -24.82 6.67 -13.43
C THR A 66 -25.96 6.33 -14.38
N HIS A 67 -26.65 5.20 -14.14
CA HIS A 67 -27.70 4.69 -15.01
C HIS A 67 -27.26 4.57 -16.49
N GLY A 68 -26.00 4.19 -16.71
CA GLY A 68 -25.42 4.08 -18.04
C GLY A 68 -25.07 5.40 -18.73
N ALA A 69 -25.17 6.55 -18.04
CA ALA A 69 -24.81 7.86 -18.61
C ALA A 69 -23.29 7.99 -18.85
N VAL A 70 -22.46 7.22 -18.11
CA VAL A 70 -21.02 7.16 -18.30
C VAL A 70 -20.70 5.99 -19.23
N PRO A 71 -19.99 6.21 -20.36
CA PRO A 71 -19.54 5.13 -21.24
C PRO A 71 -18.69 4.10 -20.48
N GLY A 72 -18.85 2.80 -20.79
CA GLY A 72 -18.17 1.72 -20.05
C GLY A 72 -16.66 1.88 -19.94
N TRP A 73 -15.97 2.39 -20.99
CA TRP A 73 -14.53 2.67 -20.91
C TRP A 73 -14.16 3.73 -19.85
N GLN A 74 -15.03 4.74 -19.63
CA GLN A 74 -14.81 5.75 -18.58
C GLN A 74 -15.03 5.16 -17.19
N ALA A 75 -16.02 4.28 -17.02
CA ALA A 75 -16.22 3.53 -15.79
C ALA A 75 -14.98 2.70 -15.43
N TRP A 76 -14.37 2.02 -16.42
CA TRP A 76 -13.09 1.33 -16.25
C TRP A 76 -11.94 2.26 -15.88
N MET A 77 -11.85 3.45 -16.47
CA MET A 77 -10.82 4.43 -16.13
C MET A 77 -10.97 4.94 -14.70
N VAL A 78 -12.20 5.17 -14.23
CA VAL A 78 -12.47 5.55 -12.83
C VAL A 78 -12.05 4.42 -11.89
N SER A 79 -12.43 3.19 -12.21
CA SER A 79 -12.08 2.00 -11.44
C SER A 79 -10.56 1.84 -11.30
N LEU A 80 -9.85 1.89 -12.43
CA LEU A 80 -8.39 1.81 -12.47
C LEU A 80 -7.74 2.96 -11.68
N GLY A 81 -8.30 4.18 -11.81
CA GLY A 81 -7.80 5.34 -11.08
C GLY A 81 -7.94 5.21 -9.55
N LEU A 82 -9.04 4.65 -9.07
CA LEU A 82 -9.26 4.41 -7.64
C LEU A 82 -8.26 3.41 -7.07
N ASP A 83 -8.12 2.24 -7.70
CA ASP A 83 -7.24 1.19 -7.21
C ASP A 83 -5.76 1.56 -7.39
N ALA A 84 -5.39 2.19 -8.52
CA ALA A 84 -4.03 2.67 -8.74
C ALA A 84 -3.63 3.77 -7.74
N ASN A 85 -4.53 4.70 -7.44
CA ASN A 85 -4.28 5.76 -6.45
C ASN A 85 -4.04 5.19 -5.04
N TYR A 86 -4.83 4.21 -4.66
CA TYR A 86 -4.66 3.50 -3.40
C TYR A 86 -3.30 2.79 -3.32
N ILE A 87 -2.95 2.00 -4.34
CA ILE A 87 -1.66 1.29 -4.41
C ILE A 87 -0.50 2.29 -4.38
N ALA A 88 -0.61 3.39 -5.14
CA ALA A 88 0.42 4.44 -5.17
C ALA A 88 0.62 5.09 -3.79
N MET A 89 -0.46 5.35 -3.04
CA MET A 89 -0.37 5.91 -1.68
C MET A 89 0.33 4.96 -0.71
N GLU A 90 0.02 3.66 -0.75
CA GLU A 90 0.70 2.65 0.08
C GLU A 90 2.17 2.51 -0.30
N MET A 91 2.48 2.40 -1.60
CA MET A 91 3.85 2.30 -2.08
C MET A 91 4.69 3.51 -1.75
N ALA A 92 4.13 4.73 -1.83
CA ALA A 92 4.83 5.96 -1.45
C ALA A 92 5.29 5.92 0.02
N GLY A 93 4.46 5.36 0.92
CA GLY A 93 4.81 5.18 2.33
C GLY A 93 5.96 4.21 2.55
N VAL A 94 6.02 3.12 1.76
CA VAL A 94 7.07 2.09 1.85
C VAL A 94 8.40 2.60 1.27
N VAL A 95 8.36 3.28 0.11
CA VAL A 95 9.57 3.75 -0.60
C VAL A 95 10.19 5.01 0.04
N ALA A 96 9.46 5.73 0.90
CA ALA A 96 9.98 6.95 1.53
C ALA A 96 11.21 6.66 2.41
N ALA A 97 12.40 6.94 1.87
CA ALA A 97 13.68 6.70 2.55
C ALA A 97 13.93 7.65 3.74
N MET A 98 13.35 8.86 3.70
CA MET A 98 13.53 9.88 4.74
C MET A 98 12.37 9.85 5.73
N GLN A 99 12.66 9.75 7.02
CA GLN A 99 11.64 9.63 8.07
C GLN A 99 10.65 10.81 8.08
N HIS A 100 11.11 12.06 7.90
CA HIS A 100 10.22 13.21 7.86
C HIS A 100 9.26 13.20 6.65
N VAL A 101 9.67 12.64 5.51
CA VAL A 101 8.81 12.44 4.33
C VAL A 101 7.78 11.35 4.61
N ARG A 102 8.21 10.24 5.23
CA ARG A 102 7.32 9.15 5.66
C ARG A 102 6.25 9.64 6.62
N ASP A 103 6.63 10.42 7.65
CA ASP A 103 5.69 10.98 8.63
C ASP A 103 4.69 11.94 8.00
N ARG A 104 5.12 12.72 7.01
CA ARG A 104 4.25 13.64 6.26
C ARG A 104 3.29 12.88 5.36
N LEU A 105 3.77 11.88 4.62
CA LEU A 105 2.95 10.99 3.81
C LEU A 105 1.93 10.26 4.67
N HIS A 106 2.34 9.69 5.79
CA HIS A 106 1.43 8.98 6.70
C HIS A 106 0.29 9.86 7.21
N ARG A 107 0.55 11.13 7.49
CA ARG A 107 -0.52 12.08 7.86
C ARG A 107 -1.47 12.37 6.70
N LEU A 108 -0.97 12.52 5.48
CA LEU A 108 -1.78 12.78 4.29
C LEU A 108 -2.63 11.56 3.90
N THR A 109 -2.05 10.36 3.98
CA THR A 109 -2.72 9.12 3.59
C THR A 109 -3.68 8.60 4.66
N ARG A 110 -3.55 9.07 5.90
CA ARG A 110 -4.40 8.64 7.03
C ARG A 110 -5.90 8.77 6.77
N LEU A 111 -6.31 9.82 6.06
CA LEU A 111 -7.71 10.02 5.65
C LEU A 111 -7.93 9.59 4.19
N GLY A 112 -6.94 9.75 3.32
CA GLY A 112 -7.05 9.43 1.91
C GLY A 112 -7.30 7.95 1.66
N ILE A 113 -6.53 7.07 2.29
CA ILE A 113 -6.67 5.62 2.12
C ILE A 113 -8.07 5.13 2.56
N PRO A 114 -8.57 5.42 3.79
CA PRO A 114 -9.91 5.01 4.17
C PRO A 114 -11.02 5.60 3.28
N ALA A 115 -10.86 6.83 2.79
CA ALA A 115 -11.84 7.44 1.90
C ALA A 115 -11.91 6.72 0.55
N VAL A 116 -10.76 6.45 -0.09
CA VAL A 116 -10.69 5.71 -1.35
C VAL A 116 -11.23 4.28 -1.17
N MET A 117 -10.83 3.61 -0.09
CA MET A 117 -11.35 2.28 0.24
C MET A 117 -12.87 2.28 0.45
N GLY A 118 -13.39 3.21 1.24
CA GLY A 118 -14.83 3.31 1.48
C GLY A 118 -15.62 3.53 0.21
N PHE A 119 -15.09 4.35 -0.71
CA PHE A 119 -15.72 4.57 -2.01
C PHE A 119 -15.64 3.32 -2.90
N SER A 120 -14.50 2.64 -2.96
CA SER A 120 -14.35 1.36 -3.66
C SER A 120 -15.31 0.31 -3.12
N MET A 121 -15.42 0.18 -1.79
CA MET A 121 -16.38 -0.73 -1.15
C MET A 121 -17.83 -0.41 -1.53
N ALA A 122 -18.20 0.87 -1.55
CA ALA A 122 -19.55 1.29 -1.91
C ALA A 122 -19.89 0.92 -3.36
N LEU A 123 -18.98 1.18 -4.31
CA LEU A 123 -19.18 0.84 -5.72
C LEU A 123 -19.26 -0.68 -5.95
N ASN A 124 -18.38 -1.46 -5.31
CA ASN A 124 -18.47 -2.92 -5.35
C ASN A 124 -19.80 -3.42 -4.75
N ALA A 125 -20.22 -2.86 -3.62
CA ALA A 125 -21.49 -3.24 -2.98
C ALA A 125 -22.70 -2.92 -3.87
N LEU A 126 -22.70 -1.78 -4.55
CA LEU A 126 -23.74 -1.42 -5.51
C LEU A 126 -23.86 -2.44 -6.64
N GLU A 127 -22.74 -2.84 -7.23
CA GLU A 127 -22.72 -3.81 -8.32
C GLU A 127 -23.18 -5.20 -7.85
N PHE A 128 -22.63 -5.70 -6.74
CA PHE A 128 -23.06 -6.99 -6.21
C PHE A 128 -24.53 -7.01 -5.77
N ALA A 129 -25.08 -5.86 -5.36
CA ALA A 129 -26.47 -5.74 -4.94
C ALA A 129 -27.44 -5.47 -6.09
N ALA A 130 -26.96 -5.04 -7.26
CA ALA A 130 -27.80 -4.61 -8.37
C ALA A 130 -28.74 -5.71 -8.92
N GLY A 131 -28.32 -7.01 -8.80
CA GLY A 131 -29.13 -8.15 -9.22
C GLY A 131 -29.95 -8.80 -8.10
N ALA A 132 -29.93 -8.25 -6.88
CA ALA A 132 -30.58 -8.87 -5.73
C ALA A 132 -32.12 -8.85 -5.87
N THR A 133 -32.74 -10.02 -5.72
CA THR A 133 -34.20 -10.20 -5.83
C THR A 133 -34.85 -10.32 -4.45
N ASN A 134 -34.06 -10.51 -3.40
CA ASN A 134 -34.54 -10.67 -2.02
C ASN A 134 -33.52 -10.07 -1.01
N ALA A 135 -33.98 -9.92 0.24
CA ALA A 135 -33.16 -9.31 1.30
C ALA A 135 -31.86 -10.07 1.63
N TYR A 136 -31.87 -11.40 1.47
CA TYR A 136 -30.68 -12.21 1.70
C TYR A 136 -29.60 -11.97 0.62
N GLU A 137 -30.00 -11.97 -0.65
CA GLU A 137 -29.12 -11.66 -1.79
C GLU A 137 -28.56 -10.25 -1.68
N LEU A 138 -29.40 -9.28 -1.29
CA LEU A 138 -28.99 -7.90 -1.04
C LEU A 138 -27.91 -7.83 0.06
N ALA A 139 -28.15 -8.47 1.18
CA ALA A 139 -27.20 -8.48 2.30
C ALA A 139 -25.89 -9.19 1.93
N ALA A 140 -25.96 -10.31 1.21
CA ALA A 140 -24.80 -11.04 0.71
C ALA A 140 -24.00 -10.20 -0.29
N GLY A 141 -24.65 -9.51 -1.22
CA GLY A 141 -24.05 -8.62 -2.18
C GLY A 141 -23.29 -7.47 -1.50
N ILE A 142 -23.92 -6.79 -0.56
CA ILE A 142 -23.30 -5.73 0.23
C ILE A 142 -22.08 -6.28 1.00
N ALA A 143 -22.20 -7.44 1.65
CA ALA A 143 -21.10 -8.05 2.37
C ALA A 143 -19.91 -8.36 1.44
N MET A 144 -20.16 -8.95 0.28
CA MET A 144 -19.12 -9.25 -0.73
C MET A 144 -18.45 -7.98 -1.24
N GLY A 145 -19.21 -6.92 -1.49
CA GLY A 145 -18.69 -5.63 -1.95
C GLY A 145 -17.79 -4.95 -0.95
N VAL A 146 -17.99 -5.19 0.35
CA VAL A 146 -17.11 -4.68 1.41
C VAL A 146 -15.90 -5.59 1.64
N ILE A 147 -16.11 -6.91 1.66
CA ILE A 147 -15.06 -7.88 1.98
C ILE A 147 -13.98 -7.90 0.89
N LEU A 148 -14.34 -7.84 -0.39
CA LEU A 148 -13.39 -7.98 -1.48
C LEU A 148 -12.31 -6.87 -1.46
N PRO A 149 -12.63 -5.56 -1.43
CA PRO A 149 -11.62 -4.51 -1.32
C PRO A 149 -10.82 -4.59 -0.01
N ALA A 150 -11.45 -4.99 1.11
CA ALA A 150 -10.75 -5.16 2.38
C ALA A 150 -9.69 -6.27 2.31
N LEU A 151 -9.99 -7.40 1.65
CA LEU A 151 -9.02 -8.48 1.42
C LEU A 151 -7.90 -8.06 0.48
N VAL A 152 -8.21 -7.33 -0.59
CA VAL A 152 -7.19 -6.76 -1.48
C VAL A 152 -6.22 -5.88 -0.68
N PHE A 153 -6.75 -4.97 0.13
CA PHE A 153 -5.95 -4.11 1.01
C PHE A 153 -5.05 -4.91 1.94
N LEU A 154 -5.61 -5.86 2.66
CA LEU A 154 -4.88 -6.66 3.63
C LEU A 154 -3.76 -7.46 2.98
N THR A 155 -4.02 -8.08 1.82
CA THR A 155 -3.03 -8.87 1.10
C THR A 155 -1.90 -8.01 0.56
N PHE A 156 -2.16 -6.81 0.03
CA PHE A 156 -1.11 -5.86 -0.36
C PHE A 156 -0.26 -5.42 0.83
N ARG A 157 -0.87 -5.12 1.97
CA ARG A 157 -0.13 -4.77 3.19
C ARG A 157 0.79 -5.89 3.67
N VAL A 158 0.30 -7.12 3.67
CA VAL A 158 1.11 -8.29 4.05
C VAL A 158 2.27 -8.47 3.07
N ALA A 159 2.03 -8.35 1.76
CA ALA A 159 3.08 -8.42 0.75
C ALA A 159 4.15 -7.33 0.94
N ALA A 160 3.73 -6.09 1.20
CA ALA A 160 4.64 -4.96 1.44
C ALA A 160 5.52 -5.18 2.69
N VAL A 161 4.93 -5.64 3.81
CA VAL A 161 5.69 -5.95 5.04
C VAL A 161 6.71 -7.07 4.81
N LEU A 162 6.35 -8.10 4.02
CA LEU A 162 7.27 -9.19 3.71
C LEU A 162 8.39 -8.78 2.74
N ALA A 163 8.16 -7.77 1.92
CA ALA A 163 9.16 -7.25 0.99
C ALA A 163 10.18 -6.31 1.65
N ASP A 164 9.86 -5.71 2.80
CA ASP A 164 10.69 -4.71 3.52
C ASP A 164 11.78 -5.36 4.41
N VAL A 165 12.02 -6.66 4.30
CA VAL A 165 13.03 -7.44 5.04
C VAL A 165 14.20 -7.78 4.15
#